data_c88dff4f08db0e96a6a3180db6607100
#
_entry.id   c88dff4f08db0e96a6a3180db6607100
#
_cell.length_a   1.000
_cell.length_b   1.000
_cell.length_c   1.000
_cell.angle_alpha   90.00
_cell.angle_beta   90.00
_cell.angle_gamma   90.00
#
_symmetry.space_group_name_H-M   'P 1'
#
loop_
_entity.id
_entity.type
_entity.pdbx_description
1 polymer ?
#
loop_
_entity_poly.entity_id
_entity_poly.type
_entity_poly.pdbx_seq_one_letter_code
_entity_poly.pdbx_strand_id
1 'polypeptide(L)'
;MCIRDSSLSKEEAEALEQMLKEDTSLQRASQLVDDSLVNMDTRQVEEVMNRTWSKVESGMKANRKPRLKLIIRRCAVAASIAVLCVLGGVLGYQLWAKPDMLIVMNQGKEALLFTLPDNSKVWLGGGSSLKYPDKLSARNREVYLDGEAFFDVKKDNGRTFQVVTELVEVKVLGTRFDVRVSEEDNMAEVVLESGSVKLNERNKAEDGVILRPGEMGRVSRQSGIEVRHVDLQLYTTWKDKYMNIESQKME
;
A
#
# COMPACT_ATOMS: atom_id res chain seq x y z
N MET A 1 13.19 -48.04 30.18
CA MET A 1 12.75 -48.18 28.80
C MET A 1 12.92 -49.63 28.41
N CYS A 2 11.80 -50.41 28.45
CA CYS A 2 11.81 -51.85 28.29
C CYS A 2 12.32 -52.23 26.90
N ILE A 3 13.38 -52.97 26.88
CA ILE A 3 13.80 -53.73 25.66
C ILE A 3 12.81 -54.87 25.53
N ARG A 4 11.95 -54.83 24.54
CA ARG A 4 11.11 -55.95 24.13
C ARG A 4 12.06 -57.04 23.62
N ASP A 5 12.08 -58.18 24.30
CA ASP A 5 12.56 -59.42 23.76
C ASP A 5 11.75 -59.76 22.52
N SER A 6 12.25 -59.38 21.37
CA SER A 6 11.78 -59.87 20.08
C SER A 6 12.51 -61.21 19.82
N SER A 7 11.97 -62.30 20.37
CA SER A 7 12.29 -63.62 19.84
C SER A 7 11.88 -63.62 18.37
N LEU A 8 12.86 -63.73 17.48
CA LEU A 8 12.63 -63.90 16.06
C LEU A 8 11.61 -65.01 15.87
N SER A 9 10.63 -64.79 14.98
CA SER A 9 9.70 -65.86 14.61
C SER A 9 10.49 -67.02 13.96
N LYS A 10 9.94 -68.25 14.04
CA LYS A 10 10.62 -69.39 13.47
C LYS A 10 10.97 -69.22 11.99
N GLU A 11 10.12 -68.50 11.26
CA GLU A 11 10.35 -68.20 9.83
C GLU A 11 11.47 -67.19 9.60
N GLU A 12 11.62 -66.18 10.49
CA GLU A 12 12.69 -65.19 10.43
C GLU A 12 14.07 -65.81 10.81
N ALA A 13 14.07 -66.74 11.74
CA ALA A 13 15.26 -67.51 12.12
C ALA A 13 15.73 -68.43 10.98
N GLU A 14 14.82 -69.14 10.33
CA GLU A 14 15.11 -69.99 9.15
C GLU A 14 15.61 -69.17 7.96
N ALA A 15 15.02 -67.98 7.69
CA ALA A 15 15.48 -67.10 6.64
C ALA A 15 16.88 -66.52 6.91
N LEU A 16 17.16 -66.19 8.17
CA LEU A 16 18.51 -65.73 8.59
C LEU A 16 19.57 -66.81 8.48
N GLU A 17 19.24 -68.08 8.85
CA GLU A 17 20.10 -69.24 8.66
C GLU A 17 20.39 -69.53 7.19
N GLN A 18 19.41 -69.34 6.31
CA GLN A 18 19.54 -69.52 4.88
C GLN A 18 20.43 -68.41 4.26
N MET A 19 20.30 -67.16 4.63
CA MET A 19 21.16 -66.06 4.23
C MET A 19 22.60 -66.27 4.72
N LEU A 20 22.82 -66.75 5.93
CA LEU A 20 24.13 -67.06 6.48
C LEU A 20 24.83 -68.22 5.75
N LYS A 21 24.08 -69.14 5.13
CA LYS A 21 24.62 -70.23 4.34
C LYS A 21 25.01 -69.84 2.90
N GLU A 22 24.41 -68.82 2.34
CA GLU A 22 24.66 -68.37 0.96
C GLU A 22 25.86 -67.37 0.85
N ASP A 23 26.18 -66.64 1.92
CA ASP A 23 27.24 -65.62 1.87
C ASP A 23 28.48 -66.06 2.71
N THR A 24 29.51 -66.43 2.00
CA THR A 24 30.81 -66.88 2.59
C THR A 24 31.47 -65.80 3.43
N SER A 25 31.16 -64.52 3.24
CA SER A 25 31.68 -63.40 4.03
C SER A 25 30.99 -63.29 5.38
N LEU A 26 29.70 -63.56 5.43
CA LEU A 26 28.91 -63.61 6.64
C LEU A 26 29.19 -64.84 7.49
N GLN A 27 29.47 -65.99 6.88
CA GLN A 27 29.94 -67.19 7.59
C GLN A 27 31.30 -66.99 8.28
N ARG A 28 32.25 -66.31 7.63
CA ARG A 28 33.53 -65.98 8.27
C ARG A 28 33.38 -64.96 9.41
N ALA A 29 32.44 -64.00 9.24
CA ALA A 29 32.17 -63.03 10.30
C ALA A 29 31.48 -63.70 11.51
N SER A 30 30.55 -64.66 11.31
CA SER A 30 29.88 -65.36 12.40
C SER A 30 30.85 -66.29 13.14
N GLN A 31 31.77 -66.99 12.44
CA GLN A 31 32.83 -67.80 13.07
C GLN A 31 33.81 -67.00 13.87
N LEU A 32 34.21 -65.82 13.39
CA LEU A 32 35.07 -64.90 14.12
C LEU A 32 34.39 -64.33 15.40
N VAL A 33 33.08 -64.16 15.37
CA VAL A 33 32.31 -63.75 16.52
C VAL A 33 32.17 -64.88 17.53
N ASP A 34 31.87 -66.09 17.09
CA ASP A 34 31.76 -67.27 17.95
C ASP A 34 33.10 -67.60 18.64
N ASP A 35 34.20 -67.65 17.91
CA ASP A 35 35.54 -67.90 18.48
C ASP A 35 36.01 -66.80 19.47
N SER A 36 35.56 -65.57 19.26
CA SER A 36 35.89 -64.47 20.17
C SER A 36 35.01 -64.44 21.42
N LEU A 37 33.77 -64.93 21.35
CA LEU A 37 32.85 -64.94 22.48
C LEU A 37 33.04 -66.13 23.43
N VAL A 38 33.53 -67.28 22.92
CA VAL A 38 33.75 -68.51 23.74
C VAL A 38 34.92 -68.36 24.72
N ASN A 39 35.86 -67.45 24.46
CA ASN A 39 37.05 -67.26 25.32
C ASN A 39 37.04 -65.97 26.14
N MET A 40 35.95 -65.19 26.15
CA MET A 40 35.91 -63.93 26.95
C MET A 40 35.12 -64.16 28.27
N ASP A 41 35.79 -63.80 29.40
CA ASP A 41 35.11 -63.70 30.69
C ASP A 41 33.97 -62.67 30.57
N THR A 42 32.80 -62.94 31.20
CA THR A 42 31.59 -62.10 31.17
C THR A 42 31.91 -60.63 31.52
N ARG A 43 32.90 -60.36 32.37
CA ARG A 43 33.38 -59.01 32.74
C ARG A 43 34.06 -58.30 31.57
N GLN A 44 34.79 -59.02 30.73
CA GLN A 44 35.48 -58.43 29.58
C GLN A 44 34.49 -58.09 28.45
N VAL A 45 33.44 -58.91 28.28
CA VAL A 45 32.37 -58.61 27.32
C VAL A 45 31.61 -57.33 27.72
N GLU A 46 31.31 -57.18 29.00
CA GLU A 46 30.60 -56.00 29.51
C GLU A 46 31.45 -54.73 29.39
N GLU A 47 32.72 -54.83 29.61
CA GLU A 47 33.66 -53.68 29.46
C GLU A 47 33.83 -53.27 28.00
N VAL A 48 33.94 -54.22 27.07
CA VAL A 48 34.02 -53.93 25.63
C VAL A 48 32.72 -53.36 25.11
N MET A 49 31.59 -53.90 25.60
CA MET A 49 30.24 -53.41 25.22
C MET A 49 30.02 -51.95 25.71
N ASN A 50 30.38 -51.66 26.96
CA ASN A 50 30.25 -50.31 27.51
C ASN A 50 31.20 -49.32 26.81
N ARG A 51 32.40 -49.75 26.42
CA ARG A 51 33.36 -48.94 25.67
C ARG A 51 32.94 -48.66 24.23
N THR A 52 32.31 -49.65 23.59
CA THR A 52 31.70 -49.49 22.25
C THR A 52 30.46 -48.63 22.30
N TRP A 53 29.56 -48.88 23.24
CA TRP A 53 28.34 -48.03 23.41
C TRP A 53 28.70 -46.57 23.70
N SER A 54 29.69 -46.29 24.54
CA SER A 54 30.11 -44.90 24.80
C SER A 54 30.65 -44.20 23.55
N LYS A 55 31.32 -44.92 22.66
CA LYS A 55 31.76 -44.40 21.37
C LYS A 55 30.62 -44.19 20.38
N VAL A 56 29.66 -45.09 20.33
CA VAL A 56 28.45 -44.96 19.49
C VAL A 56 27.62 -43.77 19.99
N GLU A 57 27.40 -43.66 21.29
CA GLU A 57 26.65 -42.58 21.87
C GLU A 57 27.30 -41.21 21.71
N SER A 58 28.63 -41.15 21.83
CA SER A 58 29.39 -39.92 21.55
C SER A 58 29.36 -39.55 20.06
N GLY A 59 29.42 -40.55 19.17
CA GLY A 59 29.28 -40.34 17.72
C GLY A 59 27.90 -39.86 17.33
N MET A 60 26.82 -40.35 17.93
CA MET A 60 25.46 -39.88 17.69
C MET A 60 25.22 -38.47 18.25
N LYS A 61 25.82 -38.13 19.39
CA LYS A 61 25.75 -36.78 19.96
C LYS A 61 26.53 -35.74 19.14
N ALA A 62 27.69 -36.15 18.59
CA ALA A 62 28.56 -35.27 17.81
C ALA A 62 27.99 -34.88 16.44
N ASN A 63 27.07 -35.66 15.90
CA ASN A 63 26.52 -35.41 14.55
C ASN A 63 25.22 -34.57 14.53
N ARG A 64 24.77 -34.02 15.66
CA ARG A 64 23.73 -32.97 15.67
C ARG A 64 24.38 -31.63 15.28
N LYS A 65 24.61 -31.51 13.98
CA LYS A 65 25.28 -30.34 13.38
C LYS A 65 24.52 -29.05 13.75
N PRO A 66 25.20 -28.07 14.36
CA PRO A 66 24.65 -26.75 14.61
C PRO A 66 24.32 -26.02 13.30
N ARG A 67 24.77 -26.55 12.16
CA ARG A 67 24.54 -26.01 10.81
C ARG A 67 23.05 -25.90 10.44
N LEU A 68 22.21 -26.83 10.87
CA LEU A 68 20.78 -26.79 10.55
C LEU A 68 20.07 -25.59 11.20
N LYS A 69 20.39 -25.30 12.47
CA LYS A 69 19.89 -24.10 13.18
C LYS A 69 20.37 -22.78 12.53
N LEU A 70 21.60 -22.77 12.02
CA LEU A 70 22.17 -21.62 11.34
C LEU A 70 21.52 -21.40 9.97
N ILE A 71 21.24 -22.48 9.23
CA ILE A 71 20.53 -22.42 7.94
C ILE A 71 19.09 -21.93 8.15
N ILE A 72 18.35 -22.51 9.10
CA ILE A 72 16.98 -22.10 9.43
C ILE A 72 16.96 -20.61 9.84
N ARG A 73 17.91 -20.15 10.65
CA ARG A 73 18.00 -18.73 11.04
C ARG A 73 18.30 -17.81 9.85
N ARG A 74 19.18 -18.22 8.93
CA ARG A 74 19.46 -17.46 7.70
C ARG A 74 18.27 -17.44 6.76
N CYS A 75 17.56 -18.55 6.59
CA CYS A 75 16.33 -18.61 5.80
C CYS A 75 15.21 -17.77 6.43
N ALA A 76 15.06 -17.76 7.76
CA ALA A 76 14.08 -16.93 8.44
C ALA A 76 14.37 -15.43 8.27
N VAL A 77 15.65 -15.01 8.37
CA VAL A 77 16.05 -13.62 8.11
C VAL A 77 15.83 -13.24 6.64
N ALA A 78 16.17 -14.11 5.69
CA ALA A 78 15.92 -13.86 4.27
C ALA A 78 14.43 -13.75 3.97
N ALA A 79 13.60 -14.61 4.56
CA ALA A 79 12.14 -14.58 4.41
C ALA A 79 11.55 -13.28 5.01
N SER A 80 12.01 -12.83 6.17
CA SER A 80 11.53 -11.57 6.77
C SER A 80 11.91 -10.36 5.92
N ILE A 81 13.11 -10.33 5.34
CA ILE A 81 13.53 -9.27 4.41
C ILE A 81 12.66 -9.30 3.16
N ALA A 82 12.39 -10.47 2.59
CA ALA A 82 11.53 -10.61 1.41
C ALA A 82 10.10 -10.09 1.69
N VAL A 83 9.53 -10.44 2.84
CA VAL A 83 8.21 -9.93 3.26
C VAL A 83 8.22 -8.41 3.41
N LEU A 84 9.25 -7.84 4.04
CA LEU A 84 9.40 -6.38 4.17
C LEU A 84 9.55 -5.69 2.81
N CYS A 85 10.31 -6.28 1.88
CA CYS A 85 10.43 -5.75 0.53
C CYS A 85 9.10 -5.80 -0.24
N VAL A 86 8.34 -6.89 -0.12
CA VAL A 86 7.02 -6.99 -0.75
C VAL A 86 6.04 -5.99 -0.13
N LEU A 87 5.96 -5.91 1.19
CA LEU A 87 5.12 -4.94 1.89
C LEU A 87 5.52 -3.50 1.54
N GLY A 88 6.82 -3.19 1.56
CA GLY A 88 7.34 -1.89 1.17
C GLY A 88 7.07 -1.56 -0.30
N GLY A 89 7.18 -2.53 -1.19
CA GLY A 89 6.85 -2.40 -2.61
C GLY A 89 5.37 -2.14 -2.85
N VAL A 90 4.48 -2.89 -2.18
CA VAL A 90 3.02 -2.70 -2.26
C VAL A 90 2.61 -1.35 -1.68
N LEU A 91 3.15 -0.98 -0.51
CA LEU A 91 2.90 0.35 0.08
C LEU A 91 3.42 1.48 -0.82
N GLY A 92 4.62 1.34 -1.35
CA GLY A 92 5.22 2.29 -2.28
C GLY A 92 4.39 2.43 -3.56
N TYR A 93 3.91 1.33 -4.13
CA TYR A 93 3.03 1.32 -5.29
C TYR A 93 1.71 2.05 -5.00
N GLN A 94 1.05 1.76 -3.87
CA GLN A 94 -0.20 2.44 -3.49
C GLN A 94 0.00 3.95 -3.23
N LEU A 95 1.17 4.35 -2.72
CA LEU A 95 1.48 5.76 -2.47
C LEU A 95 1.87 6.50 -3.77
N TRP A 96 2.30 5.80 -4.79
CA TRP A 96 2.78 6.36 -6.08
C TRP A 96 1.78 6.16 -7.23
N ALA A 97 0.79 5.30 -7.07
CA ALA A 97 -0.27 5.14 -8.05
C ALA A 97 -0.98 6.49 -8.24
N LYS A 98 -0.87 7.06 -9.43
CA LYS A 98 -1.62 8.27 -9.78
C LYS A 98 -3.11 7.92 -9.81
N PRO A 99 -3.97 8.72 -9.18
CA PRO A 99 -5.40 8.49 -9.27
C PRO A 99 -5.87 8.67 -10.72
N ASP A 100 -6.87 7.90 -11.10
CA ASP A 100 -7.56 8.12 -12.37
C ASP A 100 -8.25 9.48 -12.34
N MET A 101 -8.16 10.23 -13.45
CA MET A 101 -8.72 11.56 -13.54
C MET A 101 -10.04 11.51 -14.30
N LEU A 102 -11.11 11.97 -13.66
CA LEU A 102 -12.42 12.14 -14.26
C LEU A 102 -12.56 13.55 -14.82
N ILE A 103 -13.30 13.70 -15.91
CA ILE A 103 -13.57 15.00 -16.54
C ILE A 103 -15.07 15.14 -16.67
N VAL A 104 -15.62 16.23 -16.12
CA VAL A 104 -17.00 16.66 -16.32
C VAL A 104 -16.98 17.91 -17.20
N MET A 105 -17.76 17.90 -18.27
CA MET A 105 -17.91 19.02 -19.19
C MET A 105 -19.38 19.46 -19.21
N ASN A 106 -19.63 20.73 -19.05
CA ASN A 106 -20.96 21.30 -19.21
C ASN A 106 -21.09 21.90 -20.62
N GLN A 107 -21.70 21.17 -21.53
CA GLN A 107 -21.98 21.67 -22.90
C GLN A 107 -23.28 22.48 -23.00
N GLY A 108 -24.05 22.54 -21.91
CA GLY A 108 -25.29 23.32 -21.82
C GLY A 108 -25.05 24.80 -21.54
N LYS A 109 -26.14 25.56 -21.47
CA LYS A 109 -26.10 26.97 -21.07
C LYS A 109 -26.42 27.18 -19.59
N GLU A 110 -27.11 26.24 -18.98
CA GLU A 110 -27.44 26.29 -17.54
C GLU A 110 -26.33 25.68 -16.71
N ALA A 111 -26.21 26.12 -15.45
CA ALA A 111 -25.25 25.55 -14.53
C ALA A 111 -25.51 24.07 -14.31
N LEU A 112 -24.44 23.28 -14.23
CA LEU A 112 -24.48 21.85 -13.96
C LEU A 112 -24.07 21.60 -12.53
N LEU A 113 -25.01 21.15 -11.68
CA LEU A 113 -24.71 20.77 -10.30
C LEU A 113 -24.31 19.30 -10.19
N PHE A 114 -23.17 19.03 -9.56
CA PHE A 114 -22.75 17.68 -9.18
C PHE A 114 -21.95 17.69 -7.88
N THR A 115 -21.76 16.48 -7.32
CA THR A 115 -21.07 16.30 -6.05
C THR A 115 -19.75 15.58 -6.28
N LEU A 116 -18.67 16.13 -5.75
CA LEU A 116 -17.35 15.52 -5.77
C LEU A 116 -17.24 14.34 -4.77
N PRO A 117 -16.23 13.46 -4.89
CA PRO A 117 -16.03 12.31 -4.00
C PRO A 117 -15.85 12.66 -2.51
N ASP A 118 -15.48 13.90 -2.19
CA ASP A 118 -15.36 14.42 -0.82
C ASP A 118 -16.65 15.07 -0.27
N ASN A 119 -17.76 14.92 -0.99
CA ASN A 119 -19.06 15.56 -0.75
C ASN A 119 -19.04 17.10 -0.87
N SER A 120 -18.07 17.70 -1.50
CA SER A 120 -18.13 19.08 -1.95
C SER A 120 -19.07 19.20 -3.15
N LYS A 121 -19.80 20.31 -3.24
CA LYS A 121 -20.71 20.57 -4.36
C LYS A 121 -20.07 21.55 -5.34
N VAL A 122 -20.32 21.31 -6.62
CA VAL A 122 -19.83 22.16 -7.70
C VAL A 122 -20.96 22.48 -8.64
N TRP A 123 -21.15 23.76 -8.93
CA TRP A 123 -21.98 24.28 -10.01
C TRP A 123 -21.02 24.68 -11.14
N LEU A 124 -21.04 23.93 -12.22
CA LEU A 124 -20.17 24.16 -13.37
C LEU A 124 -20.91 25.00 -14.41
N GLY A 125 -20.35 26.13 -14.79
CA GLY A 125 -20.92 27.05 -15.77
C GLY A 125 -21.02 26.45 -17.16
N GLY A 126 -21.84 27.06 -18.03
CA GLY A 126 -21.98 26.63 -19.42
C GLY A 126 -20.66 26.77 -20.19
N GLY A 127 -20.28 25.78 -20.99
CA GLY A 127 -19.04 25.74 -21.75
C GLY A 127 -17.80 25.42 -20.91
N SER A 128 -17.95 25.16 -19.58
CA SER A 128 -16.84 24.93 -18.67
C SER A 128 -16.52 23.44 -18.48
N SER A 129 -15.29 23.13 -18.05
CA SER A 129 -14.87 21.79 -17.72
C SER A 129 -14.16 21.71 -16.37
N LEU A 130 -14.41 20.61 -15.62
CA LEU A 130 -13.73 20.31 -14.39
C LEU A 130 -13.10 18.91 -14.45
N LYS A 131 -11.78 18.85 -14.22
CA LYS A 131 -11.03 17.61 -14.11
C LYS A 131 -10.63 17.37 -12.66
N TYR A 132 -10.93 16.20 -12.12
CA TYR A 132 -10.67 15.84 -10.73
C TYR A 132 -10.35 14.36 -10.58
N PRO A 133 -9.60 13.93 -9.54
CA PRO A 133 -9.29 12.52 -9.31
C PRO A 133 -10.54 11.76 -8.83
N ASP A 134 -10.65 10.48 -9.23
CA ASP A 134 -11.72 9.56 -8.82
C ASP A 134 -11.82 9.43 -7.29
N LYS A 135 -10.67 9.62 -6.60
CA LYS A 135 -10.56 9.63 -5.14
C LYS A 135 -9.84 10.90 -4.70
N LEU A 136 -10.57 11.81 -4.09
CA LEU A 136 -9.99 12.96 -3.39
C LEU A 136 -9.36 12.47 -2.07
N SER A 137 -8.12 11.99 -2.17
CA SER A 137 -7.39 11.38 -1.05
C SER A 137 -6.87 12.42 -0.05
N ALA A 138 -6.38 11.94 1.10
CA ALA A 138 -5.82 12.79 2.15
C ALA A 138 -4.67 13.71 1.68
N ARG A 139 -4.00 13.36 0.59
CA ARG A 139 -2.85 14.09 0.05
C ARG A 139 -3.18 14.94 -1.17
N ASN A 140 -4.33 14.71 -1.82
CA ASN A 140 -4.62 15.36 -3.10
C ASN A 140 -6.13 15.64 -3.22
N ARG A 141 -6.55 16.83 -2.80
CA ARG A 141 -7.87 17.42 -3.05
C ARG A 141 -7.72 18.52 -4.09
N GLU A 142 -7.05 18.18 -5.20
CA GLU A 142 -6.75 19.11 -6.27
C GLU A 142 -7.66 18.84 -7.47
N VAL A 143 -8.28 19.90 -7.97
CA VAL A 143 -9.15 19.88 -9.16
C VAL A 143 -8.67 20.93 -10.14
N TYR A 144 -8.90 20.69 -11.42
CA TYR A 144 -8.48 21.56 -12.52
C TYR A 144 -9.72 22.12 -13.21
N LEU A 145 -9.84 23.43 -13.21
CA LEU A 145 -10.98 24.15 -13.79
C LEU A 145 -10.56 24.88 -15.06
N ASP A 146 -11.39 24.74 -16.08
CA ASP A 146 -11.39 25.55 -17.28
C ASP A 146 -12.80 26.16 -17.43
N GLY A 147 -12.88 27.50 -17.52
CA GLY A 147 -14.11 28.26 -17.54
C GLY A 147 -14.57 28.75 -16.15
N GLU A 148 -15.86 28.55 -15.82
CA GLU A 148 -16.51 29.08 -14.61
C GLU A 148 -17.11 27.98 -13.74
N ALA A 149 -16.86 28.05 -12.42
CA ALA A 149 -17.47 27.15 -11.46
C ALA A 149 -17.63 27.81 -10.09
N PHE A 150 -18.78 27.55 -9.45
CA PHE A 150 -19.00 27.86 -8.05
C PHE A 150 -18.77 26.59 -7.20
N PHE A 151 -18.01 26.74 -6.12
CA PHE A 151 -17.65 25.66 -5.22
C PHE A 151 -18.26 25.86 -3.83
N ASP A 152 -18.90 24.84 -3.30
CA ASP A 152 -19.24 24.71 -1.88
C ASP A 152 -18.42 23.58 -1.28
N VAL A 153 -17.23 23.94 -0.79
CA VAL A 153 -16.23 22.97 -0.34
C VAL A 153 -16.51 22.56 1.09
N LYS A 154 -16.68 21.26 1.32
CA LYS A 154 -16.86 20.69 2.65
C LYS A 154 -15.57 20.76 3.46
N LYS A 155 -15.67 21.25 4.72
CA LYS A 155 -14.56 21.17 5.68
C LYS A 155 -14.15 19.71 5.93
N ASP A 156 -12.83 19.45 5.90
CA ASP A 156 -12.29 18.14 6.06
C ASP A 156 -10.98 18.14 6.88
N ASN A 157 -11.11 18.10 8.21
CA ASN A 157 -10.02 17.92 9.18
C ASN A 157 -8.73 18.72 8.88
N GLY A 158 -8.87 19.96 8.37
CA GLY A 158 -7.75 20.83 8.03
C GLY A 158 -7.06 20.48 6.70
N ARG A 159 -7.61 19.54 5.91
CA ARG A 159 -7.08 19.22 4.58
C ARG A 159 -7.45 20.30 3.57
N THR A 160 -6.43 20.80 2.88
CA THR A 160 -6.61 21.82 1.85
C THR A 160 -7.29 21.23 0.61
N PHE A 161 -8.29 21.97 0.10
CA PHE A 161 -8.84 21.78 -1.24
C PHE A 161 -8.22 22.83 -2.16
N GLN A 162 -7.81 22.41 -3.36
CA GLN A 162 -7.11 23.27 -4.31
C GLN A 162 -7.81 23.26 -5.66
N VAL A 163 -8.16 24.44 -6.16
CA VAL A 163 -8.59 24.63 -7.55
C VAL A 163 -7.43 25.23 -8.33
N VAL A 164 -7.07 24.55 -9.39
CA VAL A 164 -5.99 24.95 -10.32
C VAL A 164 -6.62 25.34 -11.63
N THR A 165 -6.24 26.52 -12.11
CA THR A 165 -6.58 27.00 -13.44
C THR A 165 -5.31 27.30 -14.23
N GLU A 166 -5.40 27.84 -15.42
CA GLU A 166 -4.22 28.29 -16.16
C GLU A 166 -3.51 29.50 -15.49
N LEU A 167 -4.27 30.38 -14.82
CA LEU A 167 -3.77 31.63 -14.28
C LEU A 167 -3.59 31.64 -12.76
N VAL A 168 -4.41 30.88 -12.03
CA VAL A 168 -4.46 30.94 -10.55
C VAL A 168 -4.52 29.57 -9.90
N GLU A 169 -4.04 29.53 -8.66
CA GLU A 169 -4.23 28.48 -7.70
C GLU A 169 -5.01 29.00 -6.51
N VAL A 170 -6.16 28.38 -6.23
CA VAL A 170 -7.07 28.73 -5.14
C VAL A 170 -7.00 27.65 -4.07
N LYS A 171 -6.58 28.00 -2.86
CA LYS A 171 -6.46 27.06 -1.73
C LYS A 171 -7.46 27.42 -0.64
N VAL A 172 -8.25 26.42 -0.22
CA VAL A 172 -9.31 26.57 0.79
C VAL A 172 -9.37 25.39 1.76
N LEU A 173 -10.03 25.58 2.92
CA LEU A 173 -10.23 24.53 3.93
C LEU A 173 -11.71 24.10 4.06
N GLY A 174 -12.62 24.93 3.58
CA GLY A 174 -14.07 24.72 3.68
C GLY A 174 -14.74 26.08 3.47
N THR A 175 -15.10 26.38 2.24
CA THR A 175 -15.31 27.73 1.72
C THR A 175 -16.29 27.68 0.59
N ARG A 176 -17.12 28.71 0.47
CA ARG A 176 -18.01 28.93 -0.67
C ARG A 176 -17.46 30.07 -1.50
N PHE A 177 -17.15 29.80 -2.76
CA PHE A 177 -16.49 30.78 -3.63
C PHE A 177 -16.78 30.48 -5.11
N ASP A 178 -16.67 31.49 -5.91
CA ASP A 178 -16.77 31.43 -7.36
C ASP A 178 -15.40 31.58 -8.00
N VAL A 179 -15.14 30.87 -9.07
CA VAL A 179 -13.92 31.00 -9.89
C VAL A 179 -14.35 31.09 -11.36
N ARG A 180 -13.91 32.15 -12.02
CA ARG A 180 -14.11 32.37 -13.44
C ARG A 180 -12.81 32.64 -14.13
N VAL A 181 -12.54 31.91 -15.19
CA VAL A 181 -11.36 32.13 -16.06
C VAL A 181 -11.84 32.47 -17.46
N SER A 182 -11.33 33.57 -18.00
CA SER A 182 -11.50 33.96 -19.38
C SER A 182 -10.17 33.86 -20.08
N GLU A 183 -10.05 32.87 -20.99
CA GLU A 183 -8.84 32.71 -21.80
C GLU A 183 -8.67 33.88 -22.78
N GLU A 184 -9.79 34.41 -23.34
CA GLU A 184 -9.80 35.52 -24.26
C GLU A 184 -9.22 36.80 -23.64
N ASP A 185 -9.56 37.05 -22.37
CA ASP A 185 -9.10 38.24 -21.63
C ASP A 185 -7.79 37.99 -20.86
N ASN A 186 -7.26 36.78 -20.86
CA ASN A 186 -6.14 36.36 -20.01
C ASN A 186 -6.33 36.78 -18.56
N MET A 187 -7.52 36.53 -18.00
CA MET A 187 -7.94 37.01 -16.70
C MET A 187 -8.65 35.91 -15.91
N ALA A 188 -8.39 35.85 -14.62
CA ALA A 188 -9.13 35.04 -13.68
C ALA A 188 -9.73 35.92 -12.58
N GLU A 189 -10.97 35.62 -12.18
CA GLU A 189 -11.67 36.23 -11.07
C GLU A 189 -12.04 35.16 -10.05
N VAL A 190 -11.82 35.46 -8.77
CA VAL A 190 -12.18 34.60 -7.65
C VAL A 190 -12.98 35.41 -6.65
N VAL A 191 -14.24 35.07 -6.44
CA VAL A 191 -15.14 35.80 -5.55
C VAL A 191 -15.45 34.94 -4.32
N LEU A 192 -15.21 35.47 -3.14
CA LEU A 192 -15.41 34.77 -1.89
C LEU A 192 -16.77 35.09 -1.27
N GLU A 193 -17.66 34.07 -1.18
CA GLU A 193 -18.95 34.19 -0.51
C GLU A 193 -18.83 33.97 1.02
N SER A 194 -18.15 32.87 1.44
CA SER A 194 -17.97 32.59 2.86
C SER A 194 -16.71 31.74 3.12
N GLY A 195 -16.07 31.91 4.26
CA GLY A 195 -14.85 31.22 4.66
C GLY A 195 -13.59 32.04 4.41
N SER A 196 -12.54 31.45 3.86
CA SER A 196 -11.28 32.10 3.53
C SER A 196 -10.64 31.42 2.31
N VAL A 197 -10.10 32.22 1.42
CA VAL A 197 -9.39 31.79 0.20
C VAL A 197 -7.97 32.32 0.24
N LYS A 198 -6.99 31.44 0.05
CA LYS A 198 -5.65 31.83 -0.35
C LYS A 198 -5.55 31.74 -1.87
N LEU A 199 -5.39 32.89 -2.51
CA LEU A 199 -5.29 33.05 -3.95
C LEU A 199 -3.82 33.30 -4.33
N ASN A 200 -3.27 32.43 -5.18
CA ASN A 200 -1.92 32.59 -5.73
C ASN A 200 -2.00 32.72 -7.25
N GLU A 201 -1.10 33.47 -7.85
CA GLU A 201 -0.84 33.34 -9.27
C GLU A 201 -0.17 31.99 -9.56
N ARG A 202 -0.56 31.35 -10.65
CA ARG A 202 0.11 30.13 -11.08
C ARG A 202 1.57 30.45 -11.42
N ASN A 203 2.49 29.60 -10.97
CA ASN A 203 3.95 29.75 -11.13
C ASN A 203 4.62 30.86 -10.27
N LYS A 204 3.88 31.53 -9.38
CA LYS A 204 4.44 32.43 -8.37
C LYS A 204 4.08 31.90 -6.98
N ALA A 205 4.97 31.12 -6.38
CA ALA A 205 4.64 30.30 -5.19
C ALA A 205 4.48 31.07 -3.88
N GLU A 206 4.93 32.30 -3.73
CA GLU A 206 5.12 32.91 -2.41
C GLU A 206 4.26 34.16 -2.11
N ASP A 207 3.70 34.85 -3.09
CA ASP A 207 2.99 36.11 -2.87
C ASP A 207 1.45 36.00 -2.97
N GLY A 208 0.90 34.93 -2.38
CA GLY A 208 -0.55 34.73 -2.40
C GLY A 208 -1.29 35.69 -1.48
N VAL A 209 -2.46 36.16 -1.94
CA VAL A 209 -3.36 37.04 -1.18
C VAL A 209 -4.44 36.22 -0.49
N ILE A 210 -4.82 36.63 0.74
CA ILE A 210 -5.95 36.04 1.45
C ILE A 210 -7.18 36.92 1.23
N LEU A 211 -8.21 36.33 0.59
CA LEU A 211 -9.50 36.98 0.41
C LEU A 211 -10.39 36.76 1.63
N ARG A 212 -11.20 37.75 1.92
CA ARG A 212 -12.27 37.78 2.94
C ARG A 212 -13.66 37.72 2.27
N PRO A 213 -14.70 37.29 2.97
CA PRO A 213 -16.06 37.30 2.43
C PRO A 213 -16.45 38.68 1.88
N GLY A 214 -17.04 38.70 0.68
CA GLY A 214 -17.38 39.92 -0.06
C GLY A 214 -16.22 40.51 -0.87
N GLU A 215 -15.06 39.87 -0.88
CA GLU A 215 -13.94 40.30 -1.72
C GLU A 215 -13.82 39.46 -2.98
N MET A 216 -13.34 40.07 -4.04
CA MET A 216 -12.95 39.48 -5.30
C MET A 216 -11.47 39.72 -5.54
N GLY A 217 -10.74 38.63 -5.85
CA GLY A 217 -9.39 38.70 -6.40
C GLY A 217 -9.44 38.56 -7.92
N ARG A 218 -8.98 39.58 -8.62
CA ARG A 218 -8.77 39.57 -10.07
C ARG A 218 -7.30 39.38 -10.36
N VAL A 219 -6.99 38.43 -11.22
CA VAL A 219 -5.62 38.09 -11.60
C VAL A 219 -5.47 38.22 -13.10
N SER A 220 -4.48 38.97 -13.54
CA SER A 220 -4.09 39.01 -14.95
C SER A 220 -2.58 38.81 -15.08
N ARG A 221 -2.13 38.32 -16.21
CA ARG A 221 -0.67 38.13 -16.47
C ARG A 221 0.12 39.44 -16.42
N GLN A 222 -0.55 40.58 -16.58
CA GLN A 222 0.09 41.89 -16.67
C GLN A 222 0.10 42.64 -15.34
N SER A 223 -1.01 42.62 -14.58
CA SER A 223 -1.18 43.44 -13.37
C SER A 223 -1.00 42.67 -12.06
N GLY A 224 -0.90 41.34 -12.11
CA GLY A 224 -0.84 40.52 -10.89
C GLY A 224 -2.19 40.37 -10.21
N ILE A 225 -2.20 40.28 -8.87
CA ILE A 225 -3.43 40.08 -8.08
C ILE A 225 -3.94 41.47 -7.60
N GLU A 226 -5.17 41.81 -7.99
CA GLU A 226 -5.91 42.96 -7.50
C GLU A 226 -7.08 42.50 -6.63
N VAL A 227 -7.29 43.07 -5.45
CA VAL A 227 -8.39 42.76 -4.55
C VAL A 227 -9.36 43.94 -4.45
N ARG A 228 -10.67 43.64 -4.59
CA ARG A 228 -11.72 44.67 -4.40
C ARG A 228 -12.95 44.08 -3.74
N HIS A 229 -13.75 44.91 -3.07
CA HIS A 229 -15.07 44.49 -2.59
C HIS A 229 -16.09 44.47 -3.72
N VAL A 230 -16.97 43.47 -3.70
CA VAL A 230 -18.01 43.29 -4.72
C VAL A 230 -19.35 42.92 -4.10
N ASP A 231 -20.42 43.20 -4.83
CA ASP A 231 -21.73 42.71 -4.49
C ASP A 231 -21.84 41.24 -4.91
N LEU A 232 -21.93 40.34 -3.93
CA LEU A 232 -21.97 38.89 -4.16
C LEU A 232 -23.11 38.45 -5.06
N GLN A 233 -24.25 39.16 -5.02
CA GLN A 233 -25.42 38.78 -5.84
C GLN A 233 -25.08 38.83 -7.34
N LEU A 234 -24.28 39.77 -7.77
CA LEU A 234 -23.88 39.91 -9.18
C LEU A 234 -23.05 38.73 -9.70
N TYR A 235 -22.37 38.04 -8.80
CA TYR A 235 -21.40 36.99 -9.17
C TYR A 235 -21.88 35.57 -8.85
N THR A 236 -22.91 35.40 -8.01
CA THR A 236 -23.29 34.07 -7.51
C THR A 236 -24.71 33.65 -7.90
N THR A 237 -25.55 34.56 -8.45
CA THR A 237 -26.93 34.24 -8.83
C THR A 237 -27.07 33.33 -10.03
N TRP A 238 -26.07 33.25 -10.88
CA TRP A 238 -26.08 32.41 -12.07
C TRP A 238 -26.25 30.90 -11.73
N LYS A 239 -25.72 30.46 -10.56
CA LYS A 239 -25.86 29.09 -10.07
C LYS A 239 -27.28 28.69 -9.65
N ASP A 240 -28.16 29.65 -9.42
CA ASP A 240 -29.51 29.36 -8.90
C ASP A 240 -30.44 28.74 -9.98
N LYS A 241 -30.05 28.86 -11.25
CA LYS A 241 -30.66 28.18 -12.39
C LYS A 241 -29.80 27.01 -12.82
N TYR A 242 -29.94 25.86 -12.18
CA TYR A 242 -29.10 24.69 -12.45
C TYR A 242 -29.88 23.45 -12.83
N MET A 243 -29.26 22.58 -13.65
CA MET A 243 -29.66 21.19 -13.83
C MET A 243 -28.92 20.32 -12.82
N ASN A 244 -29.67 19.48 -12.10
CA ASN A 244 -29.09 18.54 -11.16
C ASN A 244 -28.86 17.19 -11.88
N ILE A 245 -27.58 16.76 -11.94
CA ILE A 245 -27.27 15.38 -12.29
C ILE A 245 -27.08 14.64 -10.97
N GLU A 246 -28.15 13.99 -10.48
CA GLU A 246 -27.99 12.92 -9.52
C GLU A 246 -27.10 11.86 -10.18
N SER A 247 -26.03 11.47 -9.47
CA SER A 247 -25.06 10.48 -9.92
C SER A 247 -25.80 9.18 -10.33
N GLN A 248 -26.16 9.05 -11.61
CA GLN A 248 -26.41 7.74 -12.16
C GLN A 248 -25.11 6.98 -12.10
N LYS A 249 -25.06 5.98 -11.20
CA LYS A 249 -24.09 4.90 -11.31
C LYS A 249 -24.20 4.37 -12.74
N MET A 250 -23.21 4.64 -13.55
CA MET A 250 -23.00 3.86 -14.76
C MET A 250 -22.54 2.48 -14.29
N GLU A 251 -23.43 1.50 -14.44
CA GLU A 251 -23.11 0.08 -14.40
C GLU A 251 -22.19 -0.31 -15.55
#